data_aa86e17514bab5b3a19081266f334300
#
_entry.id   aa86e17514bab5b3a19081266f334300
#
_cell.length_a   1.000
_cell.length_b   1.000
_cell.length_c   1.000
_cell.angle_alpha   90.00
_cell.angle_beta   90.00
_cell.angle_gamma   90.00
#
_symmetry.space_group_name_H-M   'P 1'
#
loop_
_entity.id
_entity.type
_entity.pdbx_description
1 polymer ?
#
loop_
_entity_poly.entity_id
_entity_poly.type
_entity_poly.pdbx_seq_one_letter_code
_entity_poly.pdbx_strand_id
1 'polypeptide(L)'
;MDYKLQNTASKDAFNYKYLLGKIFPYIKPVLPRALTNLAIAIPLGLLDGVVAHSLKPYLDFVVNGNPEHTWTFFGITVYSQAFLAMIIPFGIVGFALFQGVLKYVSNYLTDWTGQKISMSLKKDLFKKLTSMDPQFFDVNSSGIVLTRFLSDPDTASKNIIEMLKSFIATFFGLIGLVGVLLYNSWKLAIIGVTIMAIAITPVTLIRKRIKKVSNASMVVGGNMTTNFNETFAGNKIMTAYNLQKDQNQKFDNQIHEQFHLAMSLTKRVGWMSPIMYFVCSIGIALVMAYGNHLILSGQMTAGSFASFVTSLLLLYKPTKTLGNTLTNLQGVFVAMSRVFELF
;
A
#
# COMPACT_ATOMS: atom_id res chain seq x y z
N MET A 1 -11.28 -33.57 18.35
CA MET A 1 -10.98 -32.24 17.78
C MET A 1 -9.59 -31.86 18.25
N ASP A 2 -8.75 -31.41 17.31
CA ASP A 2 -7.38 -31.00 17.69
C ASP A 2 -7.47 -29.57 18.22
N TYR A 3 -7.56 -29.40 19.53
CA TYR A 3 -7.75 -28.11 20.20
C TYR A 3 -6.49 -27.20 20.16
N LYS A 4 -5.37 -27.72 19.65
CA LYS A 4 -4.10 -26.98 19.62
C LYS A 4 -4.03 -26.00 18.47
N LEU A 5 -4.11 -24.70 18.78
CA LEU A 5 -3.95 -23.64 17.82
C LEU A 5 -2.50 -23.59 17.30
N GLN A 6 -2.33 -23.68 15.99
CA GLN A 6 -1.00 -23.58 15.38
C GLN A 6 -0.62 -22.10 15.19
N ASN A 7 0.62 -21.74 15.53
CA ASN A 7 1.16 -20.39 15.29
C ASN A 7 1.38 -20.08 13.78
N THR A 8 1.33 -21.11 12.94
CA THR A 8 1.50 -21.02 11.49
C THR A 8 0.14 -20.86 10.80
N ALA A 9 0.17 -20.29 9.60
CA ALA A 9 -1.03 -20.20 8.75
C ALA A 9 -1.60 -21.59 8.50
N SER A 10 -2.90 -21.77 8.74
CA SER A 10 -3.64 -22.99 8.37
C SER A 10 -3.49 -23.24 6.85
N LYS A 11 -3.59 -24.51 6.41
CA LYS A 11 -3.64 -24.88 4.99
C LYS A 11 -4.73 -24.11 4.23
N ASP A 12 -5.79 -23.71 4.93
CA ASP A 12 -6.91 -22.93 4.40
C ASP A 12 -6.59 -21.46 4.14
N ALA A 13 -5.44 -20.94 4.63
CA ALA A 13 -5.00 -19.56 4.33
C ALA A 13 -4.80 -19.30 2.83
N PHE A 14 -4.68 -20.35 2.02
CA PHE A 14 -4.53 -20.26 0.58
C PHE A 14 -5.86 -20.47 -0.18
N ASN A 15 -6.94 -20.78 0.51
CA ASN A 15 -8.26 -20.90 -0.10
C ASN A 15 -9.03 -19.56 -0.01
N TYR A 16 -8.63 -18.60 -0.85
CA TYR A 16 -9.17 -17.24 -0.85
C TYR A 16 -10.68 -17.19 -1.01
N LYS A 17 -11.25 -18.07 -1.84
CA LYS A 17 -12.70 -18.13 -2.07
C LYS A 17 -13.49 -18.52 -0.82
N TYR A 18 -12.95 -19.47 -0.04
CA TYR A 18 -13.55 -19.91 1.22
C TYR A 18 -13.51 -18.79 2.27
N LEU A 19 -12.35 -18.14 2.44
CA LEU A 19 -12.19 -17.05 3.40
C LEU A 19 -13.06 -15.84 3.08
N LEU A 20 -13.11 -15.45 1.79
CA LEU A 20 -13.99 -14.37 1.34
C LEU A 20 -15.47 -14.71 1.55
N GLY A 21 -15.86 -15.97 1.34
CA GLY A 21 -17.23 -16.43 1.64
C GLY A 21 -17.60 -16.32 3.12
N LYS A 22 -16.65 -16.63 4.02
CA LYS A 22 -16.87 -16.54 5.48
C LYS A 22 -16.90 -15.10 6.01
N ILE A 23 -16.14 -14.18 5.44
CA ILE A 23 -16.16 -12.77 5.88
C ILE A 23 -17.32 -11.99 5.27
N PHE A 24 -17.87 -12.44 4.14
CA PHE A 24 -18.94 -11.74 3.41
C PHE A 24 -20.18 -11.43 4.26
N PRO A 25 -20.69 -12.32 5.14
CA PRO A 25 -21.80 -12.00 6.03
C PRO A 25 -21.55 -10.79 6.93
N TYR A 26 -20.30 -10.56 7.34
CA TYR A 26 -19.89 -9.41 8.15
C TYR A 26 -19.74 -8.12 7.34
N ILE A 27 -19.44 -8.24 6.04
CA ILE A 27 -19.37 -7.11 5.10
C ILE A 27 -20.78 -6.69 4.67
N LYS A 28 -21.72 -7.63 4.50
CA LYS A 28 -23.07 -7.38 3.98
C LYS A 28 -23.80 -6.21 4.67
N PRO A 29 -23.85 -6.09 6.02
CA PRO A 29 -24.55 -5.00 6.70
C PRO A 29 -23.89 -3.63 6.49
N VAL A 30 -22.61 -3.57 6.16
CA VAL A 30 -21.85 -2.33 5.91
C VAL A 30 -21.59 -2.08 4.43
N LEU A 31 -22.13 -2.96 3.55
CA LEU A 31 -21.91 -2.92 2.11
C LEU A 31 -22.24 -1.57 1.46
N PRO A 32 -23.33 -0.85 1.79
CA PRO A 32 -23.60 0.46 1.19
C PRO A 32 -22.48 1.47 1.42
N ARG A 33 -21.94 1.53 2.65
CA ARG A 33 -20.82 2.43 2.99
C ARG A 33 -19.49 1.97 2.39
N ALA A 34 -19.27 0.67 2.31
CA ALA A 34 -18.11 0.12 1.61
C ALA A 34 -18.14 0.48 0.13
N LEU A 35 -19.29 0.33 -0.56
CA LEU A 35 -19.47 0.68 -1.96
C LEU A 35 -19.30 2.19 -2.21
N THR A 36 -19.87 3.05 -1.34
CA THR A 36 -19.64 4.51 -1.41
C THR A 36 -18.16 4.85 -1.29
N ASN A 37 -17.43 4.19 -0.39
CA ASN A 37 -16.00 4.40 -0.25
C ASN A 37 -15.23 3.96 -1.50
N LEU A 38 -15.57 2.82 -2.09
CA LEU A 38 -14.97 2.34 -3.35
C LEU A 38 -15.31 3.26 -4.52
N ALA A 39 -16.52 3.80 -4.57
CA ALA A 39 -16.92 4.79 -5.57
C ALA A 39 -16.11 6.10 -5.44
N ILE A 40 -15.84 6.58 -4.21
CA ILE A 40 -14.98 7.75 -3.95
C ILE A 40 -13.51 7.45 -4.31
N ALA A 41 -13.06 6.21 -4.21
CA ALA A 41 -11.69 5.84 -4.56
C ALA A 41 -11.39 6.02 -6.06
N ILE A 42 -12.39 5.93 -6.93
CA ILE A 42 -12.25 6.14 -8.39
C ILE A 42 -11.80 7.57 -8.70
N PRO A 43 -12.58 8.62 -8.35
CA PRO A 43 -12.15 9.98 -8.60
C PRO A 43 -10.83 10.31 -7.89
N LEU A 44 -10.63 9.84 -6.64
CA LEU A 44 -9.36 10.04 -5.93
C LEU A 44 -8.15 9.52 -6.70
N GLY A 45 -8.28 8.39 -7.38
CA GLY A 45 -7.23 7.88 -8.25
C GLY A 45 -7.01 8.77 -9.47
N LEU A 46 -8.08 9.20 -10.14
CA LEU A 46 -8.00 10.02 -11.36
C LEU A 46 -7.47 11.44 -11.12
N LEU A 47 -7.59 11.97 -9.89
CA LEU A 47 -7.16 13.35 -9.58
C LEU A 47 -5.68 13.61 -9.86
N ASP A 48 -4.79 12.63 -9.67
CA ASP A 48 -3.37 12.76 -9.99
C ASP A 48 -3.17 13.00 -11.52
N GLY A 49 -3.99 12.34 -12.36
CA GLY A 49 -4.00 12.57 -13.80
C GLY A 49 -4.52 13.96 -14.17
N VAL A 50 -5.55 14.44 -13.47
CA VAL A 50 -6.08 15.80 -13.69
C VAL A 50 -5.02 16.85 -13.36
N VAL A 51 -4.30 16.70 -12.25
CA VAL A 51 -3.19 17.59 -11.87
C VAL A 51 -2.11 17.61 -12.95
N ALA A 52 -1.69 16.43 -13.41
CA ALA A 52 -0.67 16.34 -14.46
C ALA A 52 -1.14 16.97 -15.78
N HIS A 53 -2.41 16.77 -16.16
CA HIS A 53 -2.97 17.35 -17.39
C HIS A 53 -3.14 18.87 -17.31
N SER A 54 -3.47 19.41 -16.13
CA SER A 54 -3.69 20.86 -15.96
C SER A 54 -2.43 21.71 -16.17
N LEU A 55 -1.24 21.11 -16.10
CA LEU A 55 0.02 21.81 -16.40
C LEU A 55 0.15 22.20 -17.88
N LYS A 56 -0.44 21.43 -18.80
CA LYS A 56 -0.41 21.73 -20.23
C LYS A 56 -1.06 23.09 -20.54
N PRO A 57 -2.37 23.30 -20.26
CA PRO A 57 -3.00 24.59 -20.54
C PRO A 57 -2.38 25.74 -19.75
N TYR A 58 -1.90 25.48 -18.52
CA TYR A 58 -1.24 26.51 -17.75
C TYR A 58 0.03 27.05 -18.43
N LEU A 59 0.92 26.17 -18.86
CA LEU A 59 2.17 26.57 -19.50
C LEU A 59 1.95 27.10 -20.92
N ASP A 60 1.09 26.48 -21.70
CA ASP A 60 0.86 26.90 -23.09
C ASP A 60 0.11 28.23 -23.16
N PHE A 61 -0.79 28.50 -22.22
CA PHE A 61 -1.64 29.66 -22.23
C PHE A 61 -1.11 30.84 -21.41
N VAL A 62 -0.71 30.57 -20.16
CA VAL A 62 -0.31 31.63 -19.20
C VAL A 62 1.14 32.05 -19.43
N VAL A 63 2.04 31.05 -19.64
CA VAL A 63 3.47 31.34 -19.72
C VAL A 63 3.92 31.69 -21.14
N ASN A 64 3.47 30.95 -22.15
CA ASN A 64 3.89 31.18 -23.54
C ASN A 64 3.08 32.29 -24.27
N GLY A 65 1.99 32.78 -23.67
CA GLY A 65 1.28 33.96 -24.14
C GLY A 65 0.69 33.86 -25.56
N ASN A 66 0.29 32.68 -26.02
CA ASN A 66 -0.23 32.50 -27.36
C ASN A 66 -1.71 32.95 -27.41
N PRO A 67 -2.05 34.17 -27.91
CA PRO A 67 -3.40 34.72 -27.80
C PRO A 67 -4.44 34.03 -28.69
N GLU A 68 -4.01 33.18 -29.63
CA GLU A 68 -4.90 32.50 -30.58
C GLU A 68 -5.57 31.22 -30.04
N HIS A 69 -5.16 30.70 -28.87
CA HIS A 69 -5.77 29.52 -28.30
C HIS A 69 -6.79 29.89 -27.22
N THR A 70 -8.05 30.02 -27.65
CA THR A 70 -9.19 30.08 -26.71
C THR A 70 -9.33 28.73 -25.99
N TRP A 71 -9.16 28.75 -24.68
CA TRP A 71 -9.36 27.55 -23.87
C TRP A 71 -10.85 27.36 -23.59
N THR A 72 -11.39 26.22 -24.01
CA THR A 72 -12.76 25.81 -23.69
C THR A 72 -12.71 24.75 -22.58
N PHE A 73 -13.15 25.14 -21.39
CA PHE A 73 -13.36 24.20 -20.27
C PHE A 73 -14.87 24.00 -20.10
N PHE A 74 -15.36 22.79 -20.31
CA PHE A 74 -16.80 22.47 -20.29
C PHE A 74 -17.69 23.42 -21.13
N GLY A 75 -17.23 23.85 -22.31
CA GLY A 75 -17.99 24.72 -23.17
C GLY A 75 -17.96 26.21 -22.82
N ILE A 76 -17.21 26.62 -21.81
CA ILE A 76 -17.00 28.03 -21.45
C ILE A 76 -15.68 28.49 -22.04
N THR A 77 -15.74 29.46 -22.99
CA THR A 77 -14.56 30.08 -23.57
C THR A 77 -14.04 31.18 -22.64
N VAL A 78 -12.82 31.04 -22.14
CA VAL A 78 -12.19 32.07 -21.30
C VAL A 78 -11.24 32.90 -22.13
N TYR A 79 -11.56 34.19 -22.30
CA TYR A 79 -10.94 35.09 -23.27
C TYR A 79 -9.76 35.91 -22.75
N SER A 80 -9.43 35.90 -21.46
CA SER A 80 -8.41 36.79 -20.90
C SER A 80 -7.29 36.02 -20.18
N GLN A 81 -6.07 36.18 -20.68
CA GLN A 81 -4.85 35.65 -20.06
C GLN A 81 -4.68 36.14 -18.60
N ALA A 82 -4.97 37.41 -18.34
CA ALA A 82 -4.90 37.98 -16.99
C ALA A 82 -5.92 37.34 -16.02
N PHE A 83 -7.12 37.05 -16.50
CA PHE A 83 -8.16 36.40 -15.74
C PHE A 83 -7.79 34.94 -15.38
N LEU A 84 -7.21 34.20 -16.32
CA LEU A 84 -6.71 32.83 -16.07
C LEU A 84 -5.53 32.83 -15.10
N ALA A 85 -4.59 33.75 -15.26
CA ALA A 85 -3.45 33.87 -14.34
C ALA A 85 -3.89 34.14 -12.89
N MET A 86 -5.01 34.86 -12.71
CA MET A 86 -5.57 35.13 -11.39
C MET A 86 -6.40 33.94 -10.84
N ILE A 87 -7.18 33.28 -11.67
CA ILE A 87 -8.10 32.20 -11.24
C ILE A 87 -7.38 30.88 -10.99
N ILE A 88 -6.33 30.54 -11.74
CA ILE A 88 -5.63 29.26 -11.61
C ILE A 88 -5.07 29.03 -10.20
N PRO A 89 -4.39 29.99 -9.54
CA PRO A 89 -3.96 29.80 -8.15
C PRO A 89 -5.11 29.49 -7.19
N PHE A 90 -6.25 30.19 -7.31
CA PHE A 90 -7.44 29.89 -6.51
C PHE A 90 -8.05 28.52 -6.86
N GLY A 91 -8.03 28.16 -8.14
CA GLY A 91 -8.43 26.84 -8.63
C GLY A 91 -7.59 25.72 -8.04
N ILE A 92 -6.28 25.92 -7.92
CA ILE A 92 -5.37 24.96 -7.29
C ILE A 92 -5.73 24.77 -5.79
N VAL A 93 -5.97 25.86 -5.07
CA VAL A 93 -6.38 25.80 -3.65
C VAL A 93 -7.73 25.11 -3.52
N GLY A 94 -8.71 25.48 -4.34
CA GLY A 94 -10.03 24.84 -4.37
C GLY A 94 -9.96 23.35 -4.69
N PHE A 95 -9.14 22.98 -5.67
CA PHE A 95 -8.90 21.58 -6.01
C PHE A 95 -8.22 20.80 -4.89
N ALA A 96 -7.21 21.40 -4.23
CA ALA A 96 -6.55 20.78 -3.09
C ALA A 96 -7.50 20.58 -1.89
N LEU A 97 -8.37 21.55 -1.62
CA LEU A 97 -9.42 21.41 -0.62
C LEU A 97 -10.40 20.30 -0.97
N PHE A 98 -10.88 20.26 -2.22
CA PHE A 98 -11.77 19.20 -2.72
C PHE A 98 -11.14 17.82 -2.57
N GLN A 99 -9.87 17.66 -3.01
CA GLN A 99 -9.12 16.43 -2.86
C GLN A 99 -8.94 16.05 -1.37
N GLY A 100 -8.64 17.04 -0.51
CA GLY A 100 -8.50 16.86 0.92
C GLY A 100 -9.78 16.34 1.57
N VAL A 101 -10.93 16.94 1.23
CA VAL A 101 -12.25 16.52 1.73
C VAL A 101 -12.58 15.10 1.26
N LEU A 102 -12.41 14.81 -0.03
CA LEU A 102 -12.65 13.45 -0.56
C LEU A 102 -11.78 12.42 0.13
N LYS A 103 -10.50 12.74 0.34
CA LYS A 103 -9.55 11.84 1.02
C LYS A 103 -9.93 11.62 2.49
N TYR A 104 -10.34 12.68 3.18
CA TYR A 104 -10.83 12.59 4.56
C TYR A 104 -12.07 11.68 4.65
N VAL A 105 -13.08 11.92 3.82
CA VAL A 105 -14.31 11.12 3.78
C VAL A 105 -14.01 9.66 3.47
N SER A 106 -13.16 9.41 2.47
CA SER A 106 -12.76 8.05 2.10
C SER A 106 -12.02 7.34 3.24
N ASN A 107 -11.09 8.00 3.92
CA ASN A 107 -10.38 7.42 5.06
C ASN A 107 -11.33 7.13 6.22
N TYR A 108 -12.23 8.08 6.54
CA TYR A 108 -13.24 7.90 7.58
C TYR A 108 -14.15 6.69 7.29
N LEU A 109 -14.64 6.57 6.04
CA LEU A 109 -15.46 5.43 5.64
C LEU A 109 -14.69 4.11 5.69
N THR A 110 -13.40 4.11 5.33
CA THR A 110 -12.52 2.94 5.42
C THR A 110 -12.41 2.47 6.86
N ASP A 111 -12.03 3.37 7.76
CA ASP A 111 -11.83 3.06 9.18
C ASP A 111 -13.13 2.67 9.85
N TRP A 112 -14.22 3.39 9.60
CA TRP A 112 -15.53 3.06 10.14
C TRP A 112 -16.00 1.67 9.71
N THR A 113 -15.86 1.36 8.42
CA THR A 113 -16.28 0.05 7.86
C THR A 113 -15.42 -1.07 8.44
N GLY A 114 -14.10 -0.90 8.46
CA GLY A 114 -13.17 -1.86 9.04
C GLY A 114 -13.43 -2.13 10.52
N GLN A 115 -13.63 -1.07 11.31
CA GLN A 115 -13.95 -1.18 12.74
C GLN A 115 -15.29 -1.88 12.99
N LYS A 116 -16.32 -1.58 12.18
CA LYS A 116 -17.63 -2.21 12.33
C LYS A 116 -17.59 -3.71 12.05
N ILE A 117 -16.84 -4.13 11.02
CA ILE A 117 -16.62 -5.55 10.71
C ILE A 117 -15.85 -6.21 11.85
N SER A 118 -14.75 -5.59 12.32
CA SER A 118 -13.95 -6.09 13.44
C SER A 118 -14.77 -6.27 14.71
N MET A 119 -15.59 -5.27 15.04
CA MET A 119 -16.47 -5.33 16.21
C MET A 119 -17.45 -6.51 16.12
N SER A 120 -18.04 -6.75 14.96
CA SER A 120 -18.96 -7.86 14.75
C SER A 120 -18.24 -9.22 14.87
N LEU A 121 -17.04 -9.35 14.27
CA LEU A 121 -16.21 -10.54 14.40
C LEU A 121 -15.81 -10.81 15.85
N LYS A 122 -15.34 -9.78 16.58
CA LYS A 122 -14.95 -9.91 18.00
C LYS A 122 -16.13 -10.33 18.88
N LYS A 123 -17.33 -9.82 18.59
CA LYS A 123 -18.54 -10.20 19.32
C LYS A 123 -18.85 -11.69 19.15
N ASP A 124 -18.82 -12.19 17.91
CA ASP A 124 -19.11 -13.59 17.62
C ASP A 124 -18.00 -14.52 18.12
N LEU A 125 -16.73 -14.10 17.98
CA LEU A 125 -15.59 -14.81 18.55
C LEU A 125 -15.70 -14.92 20.09
N PHE A 126 -16.06 -13.83 20.76
CA PHE A 126 -16.23 -13.85 22.23
C PHE A 126 -17.37 -14.79 22.66
N LYS A 127 -18.49 -14.74 21.93
CA LYS A 127 -19.59 -15.70 22.16
C LYS A 127 -19.14 -17.15 21.96
N LYS A 128 -18.31 -17.40 20.95
CA LYS A 128 -17.73 -18.72 20.72
C LYS A 128 -16.77 -19.11 21.84
N LEU A 129 -15.89 -18.20 22.29
CA LEU A 129 -14.94 -18.42 23.37
C LEU A 129 -15.64 -18.86 24.65
N THR A 130 -16.73 -18.18 25.03
CA THR A 130 -17.49 -18.49 26.25
C THR A 130 -18.23 -19.84 26.18
N SER A 131 -18.37 -20.41 24.99
CA SER A 131 -18.99 -21.73 24.75
C SER A 131 -17.96 -22.84 24.48
N MET A 132 -16.67 -22.54 24.55
CA MET A 132 -15.60 -23.54 24.33
C MET A 132 -15.41 -24.44 25.56
N ASP A 133 -14.98 -25.67 25.28
CA ASP A 133 -14.65 -26.66 26.28
C ASP A 133 -13.45 -26.22 27.13
N PRO A 134 -13.41 -26.47 28.46
CA PRO A 134 -12.26 -26.22 29.32
C PRO A 134 -10.93 -26.74 28.78
N GLN A 135 -10.93 -27.90 28.13
CA GLN A 135 -9.75 -28.46 27.46
C GLN A 135 -9.05 -27.49 26.47
N PHE A 136 -9.82 -26.62 25.81
CA PHE A 136 -9.25 -25.61 24.92
C PHE A 136 -8.32 -24.65 25.64
N PHE A 137 -8.65 -24.26 26.87
CA PHE A 137 -7.88 -23.31 27.66
C PHE A 137 -6.64 -23.97 28.28
N ASP A 138 -6.68 -25.26 28.53
CA ASP A 138 -5.53 -26.02 29.07
C ASP A 138 -4.43 -26.21 28.02
N VAL A 139 -4.80 -26.36 26.74
CA VAL A 139 -3.86 -26.65 25.63
C VAL A 139 -3.30 -25.39 25.00
N ASN A 140 -4.00 -24.25 25.09
CA ASN A 140 -3.62 -23.03 24.39
C ASN A 140 -3.14 -21.94 25.35
N SER A 141 -2.00 -21.29 25.01
CA SER A 141 -1.52 -20.16 25.79
C SER A 141 -2.45 -18.94 25.66
N SER A 142 -2.67 -18.23 26.75
CA SER A 142 -3.48 -17.02 26.80
C SER A 142 -3.05 -15.98 25.78
N GLY A 143 -1.75 -15.86 25.50
CA GLY A 143 -1.21 -14.90 24.52
C GLY A 143 -1.65 -15.21 23.08
N ILE A 144 -1.66 -16.49 22.67
CA ILE A 144 -2.14 -16.90 21.34
C ILE A 144 -3.63 -16.63 21.20
N VAL A 145 -4.40 -17.01 22.22
CA VAL A 145 -5.84 -16.79 22.26
C VAL A 145 -6.14 -15.28 22.16
N LEU A 146 -5.47 -14.47 22.98
CA LEU A 146 -5.65 -13.00 22.98
C LEU A 146 -5.38 -12.38 21.61
N THR A 147 -4.30 -12.79 20.95
CA THR A 147 -3.95 -12.29 19.62
C THR A 147 -5.04 -12.62 18.61
N ARG A 148 -5.54 -13.86 18.61
CA ARG A 148 -6.58 -14.32 17.67
C ARG A 148 -7.95 -13.69 17.92
N PHE A 149 -8.25 -13.35 19.14
CA PHE A 149 -9.54 -12.73 19.50
C PHE A 149 -9.53 -11.20 19.40
N LEU A 150 -8.40 -10.53 19.61
CA LEU A 150 -8.32 -9.07 19.59
C LEU A 150 -7.62 -8.50 18.36
N SER A 151 -6.43 -9.02 18.03
CA SER A 151 -5.56 -8.42 17.02
C SER A 151 -5.87 -8.91 15.59
N ASP A 152 -6.07 -10.22 15.40
CA ASP A 152 -6.30 -10.79 14.09
C ASP A 152 -7.62 -10.28 13.43
N PRO A 153 -8.76 -10.10 14.16
CA PRO A 153 -9.96 -9.49 13.59
C PRO A 153 -9.76 -8.05 13.12
N ASP A 154 -8.97 -7.24 13.85
CA ASP A 154 -8.65 -5.87 13.43
C ASP A 154 -7.82 -5.88 12.15
N THR A 155 -6.79 -6.73 12.11
CA THR A 155 -5.92 -6.86 10.94
C THR A 155 -6.69 -7.35 9.71
N ALA A 156 -7.52 -8.37 9.87
CA ALA A 156 -8.32 -8.92 8.79
C ALA A 156 -9.33 -7.90 8.25
N SER A 157 -10.06 -7.22 9.14
CA SER A 157 -11.19 -6.36 8.76
C SER A 157 -10.74 -5.02 8.17
N LYS A 158 -9.79 -4.32 8.83
CA LYS A 158 -9.32 -3.02 8.36
C LYS A 158 -8.54 -3.14 7.06
N ASN A 159 -7.59 -4.06 7.04
CA ASN A 159 -6.69 -4.16 5.91
C ASN A 159 -7.39 -4.63 4.63
N ILE A 160 -8.46 -5.45 4.72
CA ILE A 160 -9.20 -5.86 3.51
C ILE A 160 -9.90 -4.66 2.85
N ILE A 161 -10.54 -3.80 3.65
CA ILE A 161 -11.25 -2.61 3.13
C ILE A 161 -10.26 -1.60 2.59
N GLU A 162 -9.18 -1.32 3.33
CA GLU A 162 -8.13 -0.39 2.88
C GLU A 162 -7.46 -0.87 1.60
N MET A 163 -7.23 -2.17 1.49
CA MET A 163 -6.61 -2.78 0.32
C MET A 163 -7.52 -2.70 -0.91
N LEU A 164 -8.82 -2.98 -0.78
CA LEU A 164 -9.77 -2.85 -1.88
C LEU A 164 -9.84 -1.40 -2.36
N LYS A 165 -9.95 -0.44 -1.43
CA LYS A 165 -9.91 0.99 -1.74
C LYS A 165 -8.61 1.39 -2.45
N SER A 166 -7.47 0.99 -1.88
CA SER A 166 -6.15 1.31 -2.43
C SER A 166 -5.95 0.70 -3.80
N PHE A 167 -6.40 -0.53 -4.03
CA PHE A 167 -6.33 -1.19 -5.33
C PHE A 167 -7.14 -0.42 -6.39
N ILE A 168 -8.39 -0.05 -6.08
CA ILE A 168 -9.25 0.70 -7.00
C ILE A 168 -8.65 2.08 -7.28
N ALA A 169 -8.29 2.85 -6.25
CA ALA A 169 -7.70 4.17 -6.42
C ALA A 169 -6.42 4.11 -7.26
N THR A 170 -5.55 3.14 -6.99
CA THR A 170 -4.29 2.97 -7.71
C THR A 170 -4.52 2.53 -9.16
N PHE A 171 -5.46 1.62 -9.41
CA PHE A 171 -5.80 1.14 -10.75
C PHE A 171 -6.34 2.29 -11.62
N PHE A 172 -7.30 3.05 -11.13
CA PHE A 172 -7.83 4.21 -11.85
C PHE A 172 -6.80 5.34 -11.96
N GLY A 173 -5.93 5.52 -10.97
CA GLY A 173 -4.81 6.45 -11.03
C GLY A 173 -3.82 6.12 -12.15
N LEU A 174 -3.49 4.84 -12.32
CA LEU A 174 -2.66 4.38 -13.44
C LEU A 174 -3.34 4.62 -14.77
N ILE A 175 -4.63 4.29 -14.90
CA ILE A 175 -5.40 4.54 -16.14
C ILE A 175 -5.39 6.03 -16.47
N GLY A 176 -5.68 6.90 -15.49
CA GLY A 176 -5.68 8.35 -15.68
C GLY A 176 -4.33 8.89 -16.13
N LEU A 177 -3.25 8.53 -15.44
CA LEU A 177 -1.89 8.98 -15.77
C LEU A 177 -1.39 8.43 -17.11
N VAL A 178 -1.64 7.15 -17.39
CA VAL A 178 -1.30 6.54 -18.71
C VAL A 178 -2.12 7.20 -19.82
N GLY A 179 -3.40 7.50 -19.57
CA GLY A 179 -4.24 8.24 -20.50
C GLY A 179 -3.65 9.61 -20.84
N VAL A 180 -3.19 10.36 -19.84
CA VAL A 180 -2.52 11.66 -20.04
C VAL A 180 -1.20 11.52 -20.82
N LEU A 181 -0.40 10.49 -20.53
CA LEU A 181 0.83 10.21 -21.28
C LEU A 181 0.55 9.94 -22.75
N LEU A 182 -0.42 9.08 -23.06
CA LEU A 182 -0.80 8.73 -24.44
C LEU A 182 -1.40 9.92 -25.18
N TYR A 183 -2.21 10.73 -24.49
CA TYR A 183 -2.81 11.94 -25.05
C TYR A 183 -1.77 12.99 -25.45
N ASN A 184 -0.72 13.17 -24.63
CA ASN A 184 0.33 14.14 -24.92
C ASN A 184 1.28 13.65 -26.03
N SER A 185 1.76 12.40 -25.98
CA SER A 185 2.59 11.80 -27.03
C SER A 185 2.69 10.28 -26.86
N TRP A 186 2.10 9.52 -27.77
CA TRP A 186 2.18 8.06 -27.74
C TRP A 186 3.61 7.53 -27.94
N LYS A 187 4.45 8.24 -28.74
CA LYS A 187 5.84 7.88 -28.97
C LYS A 187 6.68 7.98 -27.71
N LEU A 188 6.56 9.11 -26.99
CA LEU A 188 7.20 9.28 -25.68
C LEU A 188 6.64 8.34 -24.62
N ALA A 189 5.34 8.03 -24.66
CA ALA A 189 4.71 7.09 -23.72
C ALA A 189 5.31 5.70 -23.80
N ILE A 190 5.60 5.18 -25.00
CA ILE A 190 6.27 3.88 -25.15
C ILE A 190 7.65 3.91 -24.50
N ILE A 191 8.43 4.97 -24.72
CA ILE A 191 9.75 5.14 -24.10
C ILE A 191 9.60 5.15 -22.58
N GLY A 192 8.69 5.99 -22.03
CA GLY A 192 8.46 6.10 -20.59
C GLY A 192 8.02 4.79 -19.92
N VAL A 193 7.06 4.08 -20.54
CA VAL A 193 6.58 2.77 -20.03
C VAL A 193 7.69 1.71 -20.08
N THR A 194 8.50 1.69 -21.16
CA THR A 194 9.62 0.77 -21.27
C THR A 194 10.66 1.00 -20.17
N ILE A 195 10.98 2.26 -19.88
CA ILE A 195 11.90 2.63 -18.80
C ILE A 195 11.34 2.22 -17.44
N MET A 196 10.05 2.43 -17.20
CA MET A 196 9.39 1.97 -15.97
C MET A 196 9.45 0.44 -15.81
N ALA A 197 9.23 -0.31 -16.89
CA ALA A 197 9.34 -1.77 -16.88
C ALA A 197 10.76 -2.21 -16.52
N ILE A 198 11.78 -1.55 -17.10
CA ILE A 198 13.19 -1.81 -16.77
C ILE A 198 13.50 -1.46 -15.32
N ALA A 199 12.96 -0.35 -14.79
CA ALA A 199 13.18 0.07 -13.41
C ALA A 199 12.60 -0.92 -12.38
N ILE A 200 11.51 -1.63 -12.72
CA ILE A 200 10.89 -2.62 -11.83
C ILE A 200 11.67 -3.94 -11.79
N THR A 201 12.41 -4.26 -12.83
CA THR A 201 13.12 -5.55 -12.96
C THR A 201 14.08 -5.85 -11.79
N PRO A 202 14.97 -4.95 -11.32
CA PRO A 202 15.85 -5.20 -10.18
C PRO A 202 15.06 -5.53 -8.90
N VAL A 203 13.91 -4.87 -8.69
CA VAL A 203 13.04 -5.09 -7.53
C VAL A 203 12.52 -6.52 -7.50
N THR A 204 12.06 -7.02 -8.64
CA THR A 204 11.52 -8.39 -8.75
C THR A 204 12.60 -9.46 -8.56
N LEU A 205 13.81 -9.24 -9.06
CA LEU A 205 14.94 -10.16 -8.93
C LEU A 205 15.41 -10.31 -7.47
N ILE A 206 15.45 -9.20 -6.73
CA ILE A 206 15.93 -9.20 -5.34
C ILE A 206 14.83 -9.69 -4.37
N ARG A 207 13.55 -9.60 -4.73
CA ARG A 207 12.39 -9.92 -3.88
C ARG A 207 12.47 -11.31 -3.22
N LYS A 208 12.89 -12.35 -3.95
CA LYS A 208 13.03 -13.72 -3.40
C LYS A 208 14.06 -13.77 -2.27
N ARG A 209 15.18 -13.07 -2.43
CA ARG A 209 16.25 -13.02 -1.42
C ARG A 209 15.81 -12.20 -0.18
N ILE A 210 15.12 -11.08 -0.38
CA ILE A 210 14.55 -10.28 0.70
C ILE A 210 13.56 -11.14 1.51
N LYS A 211 12.63 -11.84 0.84
CA LYS A 211 11.65 -12.72 1.49
C LYS A 211 12.32 -13.80 2.36
N LYS A 212 13.40 -14.43 1.85
CA LYS A 212 14.14 -15.45 2.60
C LYS A 212 14.75 -14.89 3.90
N VAL A 213 15.40 -13.73 3.82
CA VAL A 213 16.04 -13.11 5.00
C VAL A 213 14.99 -12.55 5.96
N SER A 214 13.89 -11.98 5.44
CA SER A 214 12.77 -11.52 6.26
C SER A 214 12.14 -12.67 7.05
N ASN A 215 11.91 -13.81 6.41
CA ASN A 215 11.38 -14.98 7.11
C ASN A 215 12.34 -15.49 8.19
N ALA A 216 13.65 -15.53 7.91
CA ALA A 216 14.65 -15.90 8.93
C ALA A 216 14.63 -14.93 10.12
N SER A 217 14.54 -13.62 9.86
CA SER A 217 14.44 -12.60 10.90
C SER A 217 13.17 -12.77 11.74
N MET A 218 12.03 -13.14 11.13
CA MET A 218 10.80 -13.43 11.87
C MET A 218 10.92 -14.66 12.78
N VAL A 219 11.61 -15.71 12.33
CA VAL A 219 11.85 -16.93 13.14
C VAL A 219 12.73 -16.60 14.34
N VAL A 220 13.84 -15.87 14.14
CA VAL A 220 14.73 -15.46 15.25
C VAL A 220 13.98 -14.55 16.23
N GLY A 221 13.17 -13.59 15.74
CA GLY A 221 12.33 -12.74 16.58
C GLY A 221 11.31 -13.54 17.40
N GLY A 222 10.72 -14.58 16.81
CA GLY A 222 9.85 -15.53 17.52
C GLY A 222 10.59 -16.29 18.63
N ASN A 223 11.78 -16.81 18.34
CA ASN A 223 12.62 -17.50 19.31
C ASN A 223 13.05 -16.59 20.48
N MET A 224 13.37 -15.30 20.19
CA MET A 224 13.65 -14.30 21.22
C MET A 224 12.45 -14.08 22.16
N THR A 225 11.25 -13.95 21.57
CA THR A 225 10.01 -13.79 22.35
C THR A 225 9.74 -15.01 23.23
N THR A 226 9.94 -16.21 22.71
CA THR A 226 9.80 -17.45 23.47
C THR A 226 10.81 -17.50 24.62
N ASN A 227 12.09 -17.22 24.34
CA ASN A 227 13.15 -17.17 25.33
C ASN A 227 12.87 -16.14 26.43
N PHE A 228 12.38 -14.96 26.07
CA PHE A 228 11.97 -13.94 27.04
C PHE A 228 10.84 -14.43 27.94
N ASN A 229 9.80 -15.05 27.38
CA ASN A 229 8.67 -15.56 28.14
C ASN A 229 9.08 -16.71 29.06
N GLU A 230 9.94 -17.63 28.59
CA GLU A 230 10.50 -18.74 29.41
C GLU A 230 11.33 -18.17 30.56
N THR A 231 12.19 -17.19 30.31
CA THR A 231 13.02 -16.54 31.33
C THR A 231 12.17 -15.80 32.36
N PHE A 232 11.13 -15.10 31.91
CA PHE A 232 10.20 -14.39 32.80
C PHE A 232 9.41 -15.35 33.69
N ALA A 233 8.83 -16.38 33.08
CA ALA A 233 8.05 -17.39 33.85
C ALA A 233 8.93 -18.23 34.75
N GLY A 234 10.15 -18.57 34.31
CA GLY A 234 11.12 -19.39 35.06
C GLY A 234 12.08 -18.62 35.96
N ASN A 235 11.86 -17.30 36.20
CA ASN A 235 12.81 -16.44 36.91
C ASN A 235 13.21 -16.99 38.30
N LYS A 236 12.27 -17.57 39.05
CA LYS A 236 12.56 -18.18 40.36
C LYS A 236 13.52 -19.37 40.22
N ILE A 237 13.31 -20.22 39.20
CA ILE A 237 14.17 -21.38 38.94
C ILE A 237 15.54 -20.92 38.47
N MET A 238 15.57 -19.96 37.54
CA MET A 238 16.79 -19.35 37.01
C MET A 238 17.67 -18.79 38.16
N THR A 239 17.03 -18.11 39.13
CA THR A 239 17.73 -17.54 40.29
C THR A 239 18.21 -18.65 41.24
N ALA A 240 17.40 -19.66 41.50
CA ALA A 240 17.75 -20.77 42.37
C ALA A 240 18.94 -21.61 41.88
N TYR A 241 19.06 -21.74 40.55
CA TYR A 241 20.15 -22.49 39.90
C TYR A 241 21.28 -21.60 39.35
N ASN A 242 21.25 -20.29 39.59
CA ASN A 242 22.27 -19.35 39.20
C ASN A 242 22.55 -19.33 37.67
N LEU A 243 21.48 -19.46 36.81
CA LEU A 243 21.56 -19.60 35.38
C LEU A 243 21.54 -18.26 34.63
N GLN A 244 21.63 -17.12 35.33
CA GLN A 244 21.52 -15.79 34.73
C GLN A 244 22.55 -15.54 33.61
N LYS A 245 23.80 -16.02 33.85
CA LYS A 245 24.90 -15.85 32.90
C LYS A 245 24.63 -16.61 31.60
N ASP A 246 24.16 -17.83 31.69
CA ASP A 246 23.89 -18.68 30.52
C ASP A 246 22.70 -18.13 29.71
N GLN A 247 21.64 -17.67 30.39
CA GLN A 247 20.49 -17.07 29.75
C GLN A 247 20.83 -15.73 29.06
N ASN A 248 21.64 -14.89 29.71
CA ASN A 248 22.12 -13.66 29.11
C ASN A 248 22.95 -13.94 27.86
N GLN A 249 23.85 -14.91 27.89
CA GLN A 249 24.66 -15.29 26.72
C GLN A 249 23.79 -15.85 25.58
N LYS A 250 22.79 -16.68 25.92
CA LYS A 250 21.83 -17.19 24.92
C LYS A 250 21.04 -16.06 24.24
N PHE A 251 20.56 -15.10 25.03
CA PHE A 251 19.82 -13.97 24.54
C PHE A 251 20.69 -13.03 23.70
N ASP A 252 21.94 -12.80 24.13
CA ASP A 252 22.92 -11.98 23.42
C ASP A 252 23.23 -12.57 22.02
N ASN A 253 23.43 -13.88 21.92
CA ASN A 253 23.60 -14.56 20.65
C ASN A 253 22.40 -14.36 19.72
N GLN A 254 21.17 -14.43 20.25
CA GLN A 254 19.95 -14.19 19.47
C GLN A 254 19.85 -12.73 19.00
N ILE A 255 20.23 -11.75 19.82
CA ILE A 255 20.29 -10.33 19.44
C ILE A 255 21.30 -10.12 18.32
N HIS A 256 22.48 -10.71 18.43
CA HIS A 256 23.51 -10.62 17.38
C HIS A 256 23.04 -11.23 16.06
N GLU A 257 22.41 -12.40 16.10
CA GLU A 257 21.81 -13.02 14.90
C GLU A 257 20.73 -12.13 14.28
N GLN A 258 19.82 -11.59 15.11
CA GLN A 258 18.78 -10.66 14.67
C GLN A 258 19.37 -9.41 14.02
N PHE A 259 20.43 -8.83 14.61
CA PHE A 259 21.14 -7.70 14.06
C PHE A 259 21.74 -8.01 12.69
N HIS A 260 22.42 -9.15 12.53
CA HIS A 260 22.98 -9.57 11.23
C HIS A 260 21.91 -9.74 10.15
N LEU A 261 20.77 -10.34 10.49
CA LEU A 261 19.65 -10.48 9.59
C LEU A 261 19.04 -9.12 9.22
N ALA A 262 18.84 -8.23 10.20
CA ALA A 262 18.34 -6.88 9.98
C ALA A 262 19.28 -6.06 9.07
N MET A 263 20.59 -6.11 9.33
CA MET A 263 21.58 -5.44 8.48
C MET A 263 21.67 -6.02 7.07
N SER A 264 21.48 -7.36 6.93
CA SER A 264 21.38 -8.01 5.62
C SER A 264 20.15 -7.55 4.83
N LEU A 265 19.02 -7.35 5.50
CA LEU A 265 17.82 -6.75 4.91
C LEU A 265 18.08 -5.29 4.51
N THR A 266 18.61 -4.48 5.42
CA THR A 266 18.90 -3.07 5.18
C THR A 266 19.83 -2.89 3.98
N LYS A 267 20.92 -3.67 3.88
CA LYS A 267 21.82 -3.64 2.72
C LYS A 267 21.09 -3.97 1.40
N ARG A 268 20.24 -4.99 1.39
CA ARG A 268 19.53 -5.42 0.17
C ARG A 268 18.44 -4.45 -0.25
N VAL A 269 17.67 -3.96 0.73
CA VAL A 269 16.60 -2.98 0.48
C VAL A 269 17.18 -1.59 0.18
N GLY A 270 18.27 -1.21 0.88
CA GLY A 270 18.91 0.09 0.70
C GLY A 270 19.43 0.34 -0.71
N TRP A 271 19.94 -0.69 -1.40
CA TRP A 271 20.38 -0.56 -2.78
C TRP A 271 19.25 -0.38 -3.81
N MET A 272 18.02 -0.73 -3.45
CA MET A 272 16.89 -0.62 -4.38
C MET A 272 16.61 0.83 -4.76
N SER A 273 16.59 1.74 -3.78
CA SER A 273 16.30 3.16 -4.06
C SER A 273 17.35 3.83 -4.94
N PRO A 274 18.66 3.73 -4.67
CA PRO A 274 19.70 4.28 -5.56
C PRO A 274 19.65 3.73 -6.99
N ILE A 275 19.45 2.42 -7.16
CA ILE A 275 19.33 1.80 -8.49
C ILE A 275 18.10 2.35 -9.23
N MET A 276 16.97 2.46 -8.53
CA MET A 276 15.76 3.03 -9.14
C MET A 276 15.94 4.48 -9.52
N TYR A 277 16.56 5.31 -8.67
CA TYR A 277 16.87 6.70 -9.00
C TYR A 277 17.77 6.79 -10.24
N PHE A 278 18.79 5.96 -10.32
CA PHE A 278 19.71 5.94 -11.47
C PHE A 278 18.98 5.55 -12.78
N VAL A 279 18.18 4.49 -12.77
CA VAL A 279 17.39 4.08 -13.94
C VAL A 279 16.37 5.14 -14.32
N CYS A 280 15.67 5.73 -13.33
CA CYS A 280 14.73 6.80 -13.61
C CYS A 280 15.42 8.04 -14.16
N SER A 281 16.63 8.41 -13.70
CA SER A 281 17.36 9.57 -14.24
C SER A 281 17.78 9.37 -15.69
N ILE A 282 18.23 8.17 -16.06
CA ILE A 282 18.50 7.81 -17.47
C ILE A 282 17.20 7.95 -18.28
N GLY A 283 16.09 7.47 -17.74
CA GLY A 283 14.80 7.57 -18.39
C GLY A 283 14.35 9.01 -18.62
N ILE A 284 14.48 9.84 -17.61
CA ILE A 284 14.16 11.27 -17.73
C ILE A 284 15.08 11.94 -18.76
N ALA A 285 16.37 11.64 -18.76
CA ALA A 285 17.32 12.19 -19.72
C ALA A 285 16.95 11.80 -21.17
N LEU A 286 16.57 10.55 -21.42
CA LEU A 286 16.11 10.11 -22.74
C LEU A 286 14.81 10.79 -23.16
N VAL A 287 13.85 10.89 -22.24
CA VAL A 287 12.58 11.62 -22.48
C VAL A 287 12.84 13.10 -22.76
N MET A 288 13.77 13.73 -22.02
CA MET A 288 14.16 15.11 -22.25
C MET A 288 14.83 15.30 -23.63
N ALA A 289 15.78 14.43 -23.98
CA ALA A 289 16.48 14.53 -25.27
C ALA A 289 15.51 14.39 -26.45
N TYR A 290 14.64 13.36 -26.43
CA TYR A 290 13.67 13.14 -27.50
C TYR A 290 12.53 14.16 -27.46
N GLY A 291 12.07 14.55 -26.28
CA GLY A 291 11.02 15.57 -26.12
C GLY A 291 11.48 16.94 -26.61
N ASN A 292 12.74 17.33 -26.35
CA ASN A 292 13.31 18.55 -26.88
C ASN A 292 13.34 18.56 -28.42
N HIS A 293 13.70 17.42 -29.02
CA HIS A 293 13.63 17.28 -30.49
C HIS A 293 12.19 17.47 -31.01
N LEU A 294 11.17 16.93 -30.34
CA LEU A 294 9.78 17.09 -30.72
C LEU A 294 9.29 18.54 -30.55
N ILE A 295 9.76 19.26 -29.52
CA ILE A 295 9.44 20.66 -29.30
C ILE A 295 10.06 21.53 -30.43
N LEU A 296 11.35 21.34 -30.69
CA LEU A 296 12.05 22.09 -31.76
C LEU A 296 11.50 21.83 -33.17
N SER A 297 10.96 20.61 -33.39
CA SER A 297 10.28 20.29 -34.67
C SER A 297 8.81 20.76 -34.73
N GLY A 298 8.30 21.45 -33.72
CA GLY A 298 6.91 21.95 -33.66
C GLY A 298 5.85 20.82 -33.46
N GLN A 299 6.25 19.59 -33.20
CA GLN A 299 5.31 18.47 -33.01
C GLN A 299 4.72 18.41 -31.61
N MET A 300 5.28 19.14 -30.64
CA MET A 300 4.86 19.14 -29.25
C MET A 300 5.04 20.51 -28.59
N THR A 301 4.08 20.93 -27.78
CA THR A 301 4.21 22.17 -27.00
C THR A 301 5.00 21.93 -25.70
N ALA A 302 5.60 23.01 -25.17
CA ALA A 302 6.28 22.96 -23.88
C ALA A 302 5.35 22.52 -22.74
N GLY A 303 4.09 22.94 -22.75
CA GLY A 303 3.08 22.53 -21.79
C GLY A 303 2.75 21.04 -21.89
N SER A 304 2.60 20.51 -23.11
CA SER A 304 2.40 19.07 -23.34
C SER A 304 3.58 18.24 -22.80
N PHE A 305 4.81 18.74 -23.01
CA PHE A 305 6.01 18.10 -22.49
C PHE A 305 6.08 18.11 -20.97
N ALA A 306 5.80 19.25 -20.33
CA ALA A 306 5.77 19.36 -18.87
C ALA A 306 4.68 18.46 -18.25
N SER A 307 3.48 18.43 -18.84
CA SER A 307 2.40 17.51 -18.45
C SER A 307 2.83 16.05 -18.59
N PHE A 308 3.55 15.69 -19.64
CA PHE A 308 4.08 14.35 -19.86
C PHE A 308 5.09 13.96 -18.78
N VAL A 309 6.10 14.79 -18.52
CA VAL A 309 7.14 14.53 -17.51
C VAL A 309 6.51 14.39 -16.12
N THR A 310 5.58 15.27 -15.78
CA THR A 310 4.87 15.22 -14.49
C THR A 310 4.04 13.93 -14.37
N SER A 311 3.33 13.52 -15.41
CA SER A 311 2.58 12.26 -15.43
C SER A 311 3.50 11.07 -15.23
N LEU A 312 4.68 11.07 -15.86
CA LEU A 312 5.69 10.02 -15.71
C LEU A 312 6.22 9.92 -14.28
N LEU A 313 6.51 11.06 -13.66
CA LEU A 313 6.96 11.12 -12.26
C LEU A 313 5.87 10.62 -11.29
N LEU A 314 4.63 11.04 -11.51
CA LEU A 314 3.50 10.63 -10.68
C LEU A 314 3.17 9.14 -10.80
N LEU A 315 3.48 8.48 -11.93
CA LEU A 315 3.28 7.04 -12.12
C LEU A 315 4.10 6.16 -11.17
N TYR A 316 5.21 6.68 -10.63
CA TYR A 316 6.06 5.90 -9.70
C TYR A 316 5.30 5.44 -8.45
N LYS A 317 4.53 6.34 -7.83
CA LYS A 317 3.81 6.04 -6.58
C LYS A 317 2.74 4.95 -6.75
N PRO A 318 1.81 5.04 -7.70
CA PRO A 318 0.81 4.00 -7.95
C PRO A 318 1.44 2.64 -8.25
N THR A 319 2.48 2.60 -9.09
CA THR A 319 3.17 1.36 -9.45
C THR A 319 3.79 0.66 -8.23
N LYS A 320 4.45 1.42 -7.35
CA LYS A 320 4.98 0.91 -6.08
C LYS A 320 3.87 0.42 -5.15
N THR A 321 2.77 1.15 -5.07
CA THR A 321 1.62 0.80 -4.20
C THR A 321 0.98 -0.51 -4.63
N LEU A 322 0.79 -0.78 -5.93
CA LEU A 322 0.27 -2.07 -6.40
C LEU A 322 1.14 -3.24 -5.95
N GLY A 323 2.46 -3.10 -6.06
CA GLY A 323 3.40 -4.13 -5.60
C GLY A 323 3.26 -4.42 -4.09
N ASN A 324 3.13 -3.39 -3.28
CA ASN A 324 2.96 -3.52 -1.83
C ASN A 324 1.60 -4.10 -1.45
N THR A 325 0.53 -3.69 -2.13
CA THR A 325 -0.84 -4.18 -1.90
C THR A 325 -0.92 -5.69 -2.08
N LEU A 326 -0.31 -6.23 -3.15
CA LEU A 326 -0.25 -7.67 -3.40
C LEU A 326 0.51 -8.44 -2.30
N THR A 327 1.51 -7.82 -1.69
CA THR A 327 2.27 -8.44 -0.59
C THR A 327 1.46 -8.43 0.72
N ASN A 328 0.78 -7.33 1.00
CA ASN A 328 -0.06 -7.18 2.20
C ASN A 328 -1.28 -8.10 2.17
N LEU A 329 -1.79 -8.46 0.97
CA LEU A 329 -2.85 -9.45 0.78
C LEU A 329 -2.60 -10.75 1.55
N GLN A 330 -1.37 -11.27 1.47
CA GLN A 330 -1.03 -12.54 2.14
C GLN A 330 -1.19 -12.43 3.66
N GLY A 331 -0.78 -11.30 4.26
CA GLY A 331 -0.94 -11.06 5.70
C GLY A 331 -2.41 -10.99 6.13
N VAL A 332 -3.26 -10.37 5.31
CA VAL A 332 -4.71 -10.29 5.56
C VAL A 332 -5.35 -11.69 5.54
N PHE A 333 -5.03 -12.49 4.52
CA PHE A 333 -5.58 -13.84 4.43
C PHE A 333 -5.08 -14.77 5.54
N VAL A 334 -3.84 -14.61 5.99
CA VAL A 334 -3.32 -15.33 7.15
C VAL A 334 -4.08 -14.94 8.43
N ALA A 335 -4.32 -13.65 8.67
CA ALA A 335 -5.12 -13.20 9.81
C ALA A 335 -6.56 -13.73 9.73
N MET A 336 -7.18 -13.68 8.54
CA MET A 336 -8.51 -14.24 8.31
C MET A 336 -8.56 -15.76 8.58
N SER A 337 -7.59 -16.53 8.10
CA SER A 337 -7.59 -17.97 8.32
C SER A 337 -7.49 -18.31 9.80
N ARG A 338 -6.68 -17.58 10.58
CA ARG A 338 -6.56 -17.76 12.03
C ARG A 338 -7.85 -17.42 12.78
N VAL A 339 -8.54 -16.37 12.34
CA VAL A 339 -9.85 -15.99 12.91
C VAL A 339 -10.88 -17.08 12.62
N PHE A 340 -10.98 -17.53 11.37
CA PHE A 340 -11.99 -18.53 10.98
C PHE A 340 -11.65 -19.98 11.36
N GLU A 341 -10.44 -20.27 11.81
CA GLU A 341 -10.07 -21.53 12.44
C GLU A 341 -10.77 -21.72 13.81
N LEU A 342 -11.19 -20.61 14.44
CA LEU A 342 -11.87 -20.61 15.73
C LEU A 342 -13.40 -20.79 15.62
N PHE A 343 -13.97 -20.63 14.44
CA PHE A 343 -15.40 -20.80 14.17
C PHE A 343 -15.72 -22.23 13.74
#